data_0db99e9686b2fd28ae1dd1e47e02c67b
#
_entry.id   0db99e9686b2fd28ae1dd1e47e02c67b
#
_cell.length_a   1.000
_cell.length_b   1.000
_cell.length_c   1.000
_cell.angle_alpha   90.00
_cell.angle_beta   90.00
_cell.angle_gamma   90.00
#
_symmetry.space_group_name_H-M   'P 1'
#
loop_
_entity.id
_entity.type
_entity.pdbx_description
1 polymer ?
#
loop_
_entity_poly.entity_id
_entity_poly.type
_entity_poly.pdbx_seq_one_letter_code
_entity_poly.pdbx_strand_id
1 'polypeptide(L)'
;MDCLITKAEIIEQPYSGQFKERIYDISNQWNSQDWTWIKFEDENYYEWCGQFRGAQRAVALSSKHNQTLVATSDYLFQIDCVSGELTEFKSIDETQTIYQDLTVTPFGDFIIADYYNIELIGETIKDRQHS
;
A
#
# COMPACT_ATOMS: atom_id res chain seq x y z
N MET A 1 10.14 -3.32 19.31
CA MET A 1 11.26 -2.94 18.44
C MET A 1 10.85 -3.16 16.99
N ASP A 2 11.00 -2.12 16.18
CA ASP A 2 10.55 -2.19 14.80
C ASP A 2 11.60 -2.83 13.91
N CYS A 3 11.18 -3.81 13.09
CA CYS A 3 12.04 -4.43 12.11
C CYS A 3 11.66 -3.94 10.74
N LEU A 4 12.66 -3.75 9.87
CA LEU A 4 12.45 -3.23 8.53
C LEU A 4 11.63 -4.21 7.68
N ILE A 5 10.54 -3.73 7.12
CA ILE A 5 9.74 -4.49 6.16
C ILE A 5 10.53 -4.59 4.85
N THR A 6 10.76 -5.82 4.38
CA THR A 6 11.53 -6.07 3.16
C THR A 6 10.70 -6.61 2.02
N LYS A 7 9.52 -7.15 2.31
CA LYS A 7 8.61 -7.72 1.30
C LYS A 7 7.16 -7.39 1.64
N ALA A 8 6.37 -7.19 0.59
CA ALA A 8 4.92 -6.98 0.71
C ALA A 8 4.25 -7.60 -0.51
N GLU A 9 3.23 -8.43 -0.27
CA GLU A 9 2.50 -9.06 -1.38
C GLU A 9 1.02 -9.19 -1.06
N ILE A 10 0.18 -9.10 -2.09
CA ILE A 10 -1.26 -9.33 -1.96
C ILE A 10 -1.48 -10.82 -1.77
N ILE A 11 -2.27 -11.17 -0.75
CA ILE A 11 -2.66 -12.55 -0.48
C ILE A 11 -4.18 -12.65 -0.37
N GLU A 12 -4.71 -13.86 -0.39
CA GLU A 12 -6.10 -14.10 -0.08
C GLU A 12 -6.33 -13.95 1.42
N GLN A 13 -7.59 -13.80 1.82
CA GLN A 13 -7.95 -13.68 3.24
C GLN A 13 -7.36 -14.85 4.03
N PRO A 14 -6.51 -14.58 5.02
CA PRO A 14 -5.89 -15.65 5.80
C PRO A 14 -6.88 -16.28 6.77
N TYR A 15 -6.55 -17.49 7.25
CA TYR A 15 -7.31 -18.11 8.31
C TYR A 15 -7.16 -17.32 9.60
N SER A 16 -8.19 -17.35 10.43
CA SER A 16 -8.13 -16.71 11.74
C SER A 16 -6.95 -17.27 12.54
N GLY A 17 -6.08 -16.38 12.99
CA GLY A 17 -4.89 -16.76 13.76
C GLY A 17 -3.70 -17.21 12.94
N GLN A 18 -3.80 -17.27 11.61
CA GLN A 18 -2.69 -17.66 10.76
C GLN A 18 -1.52 -16.66 10.82
N PHE A 19 -1.85 -15.38 10.85
CA PHE A 19 -0.89 -14.30 10.97
C PHE A 19 -1.32 -13.35 12.08
N LYS A 20 -0.37 -12.64 12.67
CA LYS A 20 -0.69 -11.45 13.45
C LYS A 20 -1.21 -10.41 12.47
N GLU A 21 -2.35 -9.79 12.77
CA GLU A 21 -3.02 -8.89 11.84
C GLU A 21 -3.00 -7.45 12.35
N ARG A 22 -2.95 -6.52 11.40
CA ARG A 22 -3.02 -5.09 11.65
C ARG A 22 -4.03 -4.51 10.67
N ILE A 23 -4.93 -3.66 11.18
CA ILE A 23 -6.02 -3.11 10.37
C ILE A 23 -5.68 -1.68 9.99
N TYR A 24 -5.72 -1.39 8.70
CA TYR A 24 -5.54 -0.04 8.13
C TYR A 24 -6.88 0.38 7.53
N ASP A 25 -7.64 1.18 8.26
CA ASP A 25 -8.96 1.60 7.86
C ASP A 25 -9.13 3.09 8.11
N ILE A 26 -9.75 3.77 7.16
CA ILE A 26 -10.11 5.18 7.27
C ILE A 26 -11.62 5.20 7.44
N SER A 27 -12.09 5.67 8.59
CA SER A 27 -13.51 5.69 8.89
C SER A 27 -14.25 6.64 7.93
N ASN A 28 -15.11 6.07 7.09
CA ASN A 28 -15.88 6.80 6.11
C ASN A 28 -17.11 5.97 5.74
N GLN A 29 -18.29 6.60 5.76
CA GLN A 29 -19.54 5.92 5.46
C GLN A 29 -19.63 5.40 4.02
N TRP A 30 -18.77 5.90 3.13
CA TRP A 30 -18.76 5.51 1.72
C TRP A 30 -17.75 4.43 1.38
N ASN A 31 -17.07 3.88 2.40
CA ASN A 31 -16.12 2.78 2.19
C ASN A 31 -16.84 1.54 1.66
N SER A 32 -16.14 0.81 0.78
CA SER A 32 -16.65 -0.45 0.28
C SER A 32 -16.65 -1.51 1.40
N GLN A 33 -17.34 -2.63 1.15
CA GLN A 33 -17.33 -3.76 2.07
C GLN A 33 -16.10 -4.65 1.88
N ASP A 34 -15.32 -4.40 0.82
CA ASP A 34 -14.18 -5.23 0.48
C ASP A 34 -12.94 -4.86 1.27
N TRP A 35 -12.04 -5.83 1.37
CA TRP A 35 -10.75 -5.69 2.05
C TRP A 35 -9.64 -6.27 1.18
N THR A 36 -8.43 -5.72 1.35
CA THR A 36 -7.21 -6.22 0.74
C THR A 36 -6.29 -6.71 1.84
N TRP A 37 -5.79 -7.94 1.71
CA TRP A 37 -4.83 -8.52 2.66
C TRP A 37 -3.45 -8.49 2.05
N ILE A 38 -2.50 -7.87 2.77
CA ILE A 38 -1.11 -7.77 2.35
C ILE A 38 -0.27 -8.53 3.37
N LYS A 39 0.49 -9.51 2.92
CA LYS A 39 1.48 -10.18 3.76
C LYS A 39 2.77 -9.38 3.74
N PHE A 40 3.21 -8.94 4.91
CA PHE A 40 4.48 -8.26 5.08
C PHE A 40 5.49 -9.22 5.69
N GLU A 41 6.72 -9.13 5.24
CA GLU A 41 7.84 -9.89 5.83
C GLU A 41 8.93 -8.89 6.19
N ASP A 42 9.48 -9.00 7.39
CA ASP A 42 10.57 -8.12 7.82
C ASP A 42 11.94 -8.74 7.59
N GLU A 43 13.00 -8.00 7.96
CA GLU A 43 14.39 -8.42 7.78
C GLU A 43 14.78 -9.67 8.58
N ASN A 44 13.98 -10.02 9.59
CA ASN A 44 14.14 -11.22 10.41
C ASN A 44 13.25 -12.37 9.96
N TYR A 45 12.63 -12.26 8.78
CA TYR A 45 11.73 -13.26 8.20
C TYR A 45 10.43 -13.44 8.99
N TYR A 46 10.09 -12.50 9.87
CA TYR A 46 8.82 -12.50 10.57
C TYR A 46 7.73 -12.00 9.62
N GLU A 47 6.64 -12.76 9.53
CA GLU A 47 5.53 -12.45 8.65
C GLU A 47 4.31 -11.99 9.45
N TRP A 48 3.63 -10.98 8.95
CA TRP A 48 2.36 -10.51 9.50
C TRP A 48 1.48 -10.01 8.36
N CYS A 49 0.22 -9.76 8.65
CA CYS A 49 -0.76 -9.39 7.62
C CYS A 49 -1.36 -8.02 7.91
N GLY A 50 -1.36 -7.15 6.92
CA GLY A 50 -2.09 -5.89 6.95
C GLY A 50 -3.42 -6.06 6.25
N GLN A 51 -4.48 -5.50 6.83
CA GLN A 51 -5.83 -5.53 6.30
C GLN A 51 -6.23 -4.12 5.91
N PHE A 52 -6.39 -3.89 4.62
CA PHE A 52 -6.62 -2.55 4.04
C PHE A 52 -8.02 -2.45 3.46
N ARG A 53 -8.72 -1.37 3.78
CA ARG A 53 -10.08 -1.15 3.27
C ARG A 53 -10.09 -0.98 1.76
N GLY A 54 -10.97 -1.71 1.08
CA GLY A 54 -11.18 -1.64 -0.36
C GLY A 54 -10.77 -2.90 -1.10
N ALA A 55 -11.27 -3.08 -2.32
CA ALA A 55 -10.91 -4.23 -3.16
C ALA A 55 -9.46 -4.10 -3.64
N GLN A 56 -8.78 -5.23 -3.78
CA GLN A 56 -7.37 -5.25 -4.15
C GLN A 56 -7.11 -4.65 -5.53
N ARG A 57 -6.02 -3.89 -5.64
CA ARG A 57 -5.52 -3.36 -6.91
C ARG A 57 -4.03 -3.68 -7.07
N ALA A 58 -3.17 -3.07 -6.23
CA ALA A 58 -1.73 -3.25 -6.38
C ALA A 58 -0.99 -2.96 -5.09
N VAL A 59 0.21 -3.50 -4.97
CA VAL A 59 1.15 -3.19 -3.88
C VAL A 59 2.56 -3.08 -4.46
N ALA A 60 3.34 -2.13 -3.93
CA ALA A 60 4.75 -2.00 -4.30
C ALA A 60 5.54 -1.48 -3.11
N LEU A 61 6.76 -2.00 -2.98
CA LEU A 61 7.67 -1.63 -1.89
C LEU A 61 8.94 -1.03 -2.48
N SER A 62 9.33 0.15 -1.99
CA SER A 62 10.60 0.78 -2.35
C SER A 62 11.58 0.66 -1.21
N SER A 63 12.65 -0.10 -1.42
CA SER A 63 13.73 -0.22 -0.44
C SER A 63 14.55 1.06 -0.34
N LYS A 64 14.62 1.84 -1.41
CA LYS A 64 15.32 3.13 -1.40
C LYS A 64 14.69 4.12 -0.42
N HIS A 65 13.37 4.21 -0.43
CA HIS A 65 12.62 5.14 0.41
C HIS A 65 12.09 4.52 1.69
N ASN A 66 12.21 3.18 1.84
CA ASN A 66 11.66 2.42 2.95
C ASN A 66 10.17 2.66 3.11
N GLN A 67 9.45 2.63 2.00
CA GLN A 67 8.01 2.87 1.95
C GLN A 67 7.32 1.77 1.14
N THR A 68 6.09 1.46 1.52
CA THR A 68 5.21 0.57 0.77
C THR A 68 3.95 1.34 0.40
N LEU A 69 3.56 1.27 -0.88
CA LEU A 69 2.27 1.80 -1.33
C LEU A 69 1.30 0.64 -1.55
N VAL A 70 0.09 0.78 -1.05
CA VAL A 70 -1.01 -0.17 -1.25
C VAL A 70 -2.16 0.57 -1.91
N ALA A 71 -2.52 0.16 -3.12
CA ALA A 71 -3.65 0.73 -3.85
C ALA A 71 -4.84 -0.22 -3.74
N THR A 72 -5.99 0.31 -3.29
CA THR A 72 -7.25 -0.43 -3.25
C THR A 72 -8.30 0.34 -4.05
N SER A 73 -9.51 -0.21 -4.12
CA SER A 73 -10.62 0.49 -4.79
C SER A 73 -10.99 1.80 -4.10
N ASP A 74 -10.68 1.96 -2.81
CA ASP A 74 -11.12 3.10 -2.01
C ASP A 74 -10.00 4.10 -1.72
N TYR A 75 -8.77 3.63 -1.55
CA TYR A 75 -7.66 4.47 -1.08
C TYR A 75 -6.33 4.08 -1.69
N LEU A 76 -5.39 5.03 -1.65
CA LEU A 76 -3.97 4.78 -1.81
C LEU A 76 -3.34 4.99 -0.43
N PHE A 77 -2.76 3.93 0.14
CA PHE A 77 -2.12 3.97 1.45
C PHE A 77 -0.60 3.99 1.30
N GLN A 78 0.06 4.73 2.18
CA GLN A 78 1.52 4.71 2.28
C GLN A 78 1.92 4.24 3.67
N ILE A 79 2.73 3.18 3.72
CA ILE A 79 3.18 2.54 4.96
C ILE A 79 4.68 2.72 5.08
N ASP A 80 5.14 3.19 6.25
CA ASP A 80 6.56 3.27 6.56
C ASP A 80 7.10 1.86 6.84
N CYS A 81 8.13 1.44 6.10
CA CYS A 81 8.70 0.10 6.25
C CYS A 81 9.46 -0.09 7.57
N VAL A 82 9.92 0.98 8.19
CA VAL A 82 10.65 0.89 9.47
C VAL A 82 9.70 0.65 10.63
N SER A 83 8.59 1.40 10.69
CA SER A 83 7.64 1.34 11.82
C SER A 83 6.40 0.51 11.53
N GLY A 84 6.07 0.27 10.26
CA GLY A 84 4.80 -0.36 9.87
C GLY A 84 3.60 0.57 10.03
N GLU A 85 3.83 1.85 10.29
CA GLU A 85 2.75 2.81 10.49
C GLU A 85 2.24 3.39 9.19
N LEU A 86 0.94 3.72 9.17
CA LEU A 86 0.34 4.47 8.06
C LEU A 86 0.83 5.92 8.15
N THR A 87 1.57 6.37 7.13
CA THR A 87 2.12 7.73 7.14
C THR A 87 1.28 8.70 6.32
N GLU A 88 0.69 8.22 5.22
CA GLU A 88 -0.14 9.04 4.35
C GLU A 88 -1.22 8.19 3.71
N PHE A 89 -2.32 8.80 3.34
CA PHE A 89 -3.34 8.15 2.52
C PHE A 89 -4.03 9.18 1.64
N LYS A 90 -4.61 8.69 0.53
CA LYS A 90 -5.47 9.51 -0.33
C LYS A 90 -6.71 8.71 -0.69
N SER A 91 -7.86 9.35 -0.58
CA SER A 91 -9.13 8.77 -1.03
C SER A 91 -9.19 8.78 -2.55
N ILE A 92 -9.71 7.73 -3.14
CA ILE A 92 -9.98 7.67 -4.58
C ILE A 92 -10.94 8.79 -5.00
N ASP A 93 -11.93 9.10 -4.14
CA ASP A 93 -12.87 10.20 -4.41
C ASP A 93 -12.16 11.55 -4.54
N GLU A 94 -11.13 11.79 -3.74
CA GLU A 94 -10.35 13.03 -3.81
C GLU A 94 -9.54 13.13 -5.11
N THR A 95 -9.00 12.01 -5.59
CA THR A 95 -8.17 11.99 -6.78
C THR A 95 -8.96 11.77 -8.05
N GLN A 96 -10.16 11.20 -7.93
CA GLN A 96 -11.00 10.78 -9.06
C GLN A 96 -10.25 9.85 -10.01
N THR A 97 -9.30 9.08 -9.47
CA THR A 97 -8.41 8.21 -10.22
C THR A 97 -8.59 6.78 -9.76
N ILE A 98 -8.82 5.87 -10.70
CA ILE A 98 -8.83 4.43 -10.42
C ILE A 98 -7.47 3.88 -10.80
N TYR A 99 -6.66 3.55 -9.80
CA TYR A 99 -5.32 3.03 -10.01
C TYR A 99 -5.39 1.60 -10.53
N GLN A 100 -4.73 1.33 -11.66
CA GLN A 100 -4.72 0.02 -12.30
C GLN A 100 -3.41 -0.70 -12.03
N ASP A 101 -2.31 0.02 -11.93
CA ASP A 101 -0.99 -0.57 -11.80
C ASP A 101 -0.10 0.28 -10.92
N LEU A 102 0.80 -0.39 -10.21
CA LEU A 102 1.74 0.25 -9.29
C LEU A 102 3.04 -0.55 -9.34
N THR A 103 4.14 0.11 -9.63
CA THR A 103 5.46 -0.55 -9.69
C THR A 103 6.53 0.38 -9.15
N VAL A 104 7.76 -0.15 -9.03
CA VAL A 104 8.92 0.60 -8.54
C VAL A 104 9.97 0.64 -9.64
N THR A 105 10.51 1.84 -9.90
CA THR A 105 11.58 2.01 -10.88
C THR A 105 12.90 1.44 -10.36
N PRO A 106 13.90 1.24 -11.24
CA PRO A 106 15.24 0.86 -10.77
C PRO A 106 15.87 1.86 -9.81
N PHE A 107 15.39 3.10 -9.79
CA PHE A 107 15.86 4.14 -8.87
C PHE A 107 15.08 4.16 -7.55
N GLY A 108 14.10 3.27 -7.38
CA GLY A 108 13.34 3.15 -6.15
C GLY A 108 12.13 4.07 -6.05
N ASP A 109 11.77 4.79 -7.10
CA ASP A 109 10.58 5.64 -7.11
C ASP A 109 9.37 4.85 -7.58
N PHE A 110 8.19 5.23 -7.08
CA PHE A 110 6.96 4.56 -7.46
C PHE A 110 6.41 5.11 -8.76
N ILE A 111 5.91 4.22 -9.60
CA ILE A 111 5.11 4.59 -10.78
C ILE A 111 3.71 4.06 -10.54
N ILE A 112 2.72 4.94 -10.56
CA ILE A 112 1.32 4.57 -10.44
C ILE A 112 0.59 4.98 -11.72
N ALA A 113 -0.25 4.10 -12.23
CA ALA A 113 -0.91 4.30 -13.51
C ALA A 113 -2.41 4.02 -13.42
N ASP A 114 -3.19 4.83 -14.16
CA ASP A 114 -4.57 4.53 -14.48
C ASP A 114 -4.69 4.35 -16.00
N TYR A 115 -5.91 4.40 -16.53
CA TYR A 115 -6.13 4.21 -17.98
C TYR A 115 -5.54 5.34 -18.83
N TYR A 116 -5.34 6.53 -18.27
CA TYR A 116 -5.00 7.73 -19.04
C TYR A 116 -3.71 8.38 -18.60
N ASN A 117 -3.27 8.14 -17.37
CA ASN A 117 -2.17 8.87 -16.77
C ASN A 117 -1.17 7.94 -16.10
N ILE A 118 0.10 8.36 -16.14
CA ILE A 118 1.17 7.74 -15.37
C ILE A 118 1.73 8.81 -14.46
N GLU A 119 1.84 8.50 -13.17
CA GLU A 119 2.39 9.44 -12.18
C GLU A 119 3.62 8.83 -11.52
N LEU A 120 4.63 9.66 -11.32
CA LEU A 120 5.83 9.30 -10.57
C LEU A 120 5.68 9.80 -9.14
N ILE A 121 5.91 8.91 -8.18
CA ILE A 121 5.86 9.23 -6.77
C ILE A 121 7.24 8.94 -6.17
N GLY A 122 7.86 9.95 -5.58
CA GLY A 122 9.14 9.79 -4.90
C GLY A 122 8.96 9.27 -3.49
N GLU A 123 9.43 10.01 -2.51
CA GLU A 123 9.43 9.56 -1.11
C GLU A 123 8.04 9.47 -0.50
N THR A 124 7.13 10.35 -0.91
CA THR A 124 5.78 10.41 -0.35
C THR A 124 4.75 10.62 -1.44
N ILE A 125 3.53 10.13 -1.22
CA ILE A 125 2.42 10.32 -2.16
C ILE A 125 2.03 11.79 -2.34
N LYS A 126 2.52 12.68 -1.47
CA LYS A 126 2.37 14.12 -1.65
C LYS A 126 3.27 14.70 -2.74
N ASP A 127 4.36 14.00 -3.08
CA ASP A 127 5.36 14.46 -4.05
C ASP A 127 5.14 13.87 -5.44
N ARG A 128 3.89 13.76 -5.85
CA ARG A 128 3.53 13.19 -7.14
C ARG A 128 3.89 14.13 -8.29
N GLN A 129 4.44 13.53 -9.35
CA GLN A 129 4.78 14.24 -10.58
C GLN A 129 4.11 13.54 -11.77
N HIS A 130 3.43 14.31 -12.60
CA HIS A 130 2.84 13.79 -13.83
C HIS A 130 3.90 13.69 -14.92
N SER A 131 3.91 12.56 -15.62
CA SER A 131 4.81 12.36 -16.75
C SER A 131 4.07 12.43 -18.06
#